data_8437b5049cb1019e1aa7b06f808277dd
#
_entry.id   8437b5049cb1019e1aa7b06f808277dd
#
_cell.length_a   1.000
_cell.length_b   1.000
_cell.length_c   1.000
_cell.angle_alpha   90.00
_cell.angle_beta   90.00
_cell.angle_gamma   90.00
#
_symmetry.space_group_name_H-M   'P 1'
#
loop_
_entity.id
_entity.type
_entity.pdbx_description
1 polymer ?
#
loop_
_entity_poly.entity_id
_entity_poly.type
_entity_poly.pdbx_seq_one_letter_code
_entity_poly.pdbx_strand_id
1 'polypeptide(L)'
;CIPHDDASRTLGVTTQSLCHDPDSSLSRNVGTHDRAVRYRKIKSFFFMDTLFVTAAAKSSRGNTCAQLFVSDRGFVAFYPMKKQNEVYLALKQFAKEVGAPEVLVCDPHPAQIKRDVREFCTQLGTTLKVLEAETQWANRAELYIGLMKEATRKDMRLSGSPLVLWDYCMDRRALIFQLTAKKLFQLNGSNPHTSTFGTEADISHICQYGWYEWIYYRDVKTSFPYQKERL
;
A
#
# COMPACT_ATOMS: atom_id res chain seq x y z
N CYS A 1 1.17 -15.63 -8.12
CA CYS A 1 2.33 -15.66 -9.03
C CYS A 1 2.28 -14.45 -9.94
N ILE A 2 3.42 -13.88 -10.25
CA ILE A 2 3.58 -12.84 -11.27
C ILE A 2 3.85 -13.55 -12.59
N PRO A 3 3.25 -13.14 -13.72
CA PRO A 3 3.60 -13.67 -15.04
C PRO A 3 5.10 -13.53 -15.32
N HIS A 4 5.68 -14.48 -16.04
CA HIS A 4 7.12 -14.51 -16.34
C HIS A 4 7.60 -13.22 -17.00
N ASP A 5 6.85 -12.70 -17.98
CA ASP A 5 7.21 -11.46 -18.69
C ASP A 5 7.21 -10.23 -17.78
N ASP A 6 6.29 -10.18 -16.83
CA ASP A 6 6.23 -9.09 -15.84
C ASP A 6 7.36 -9.23 -14.82
N ALA A 7 7.73 -10.45 -14.45
CA ALA A 7 8.88 -10.70 -13.58
C ALA A 7 10.19 -10.26 -14.27
N SER A 8 10.44 -10.71 -15.50
CA SER A 8 11.62 -10.32 -16.29
C SER A 8 11.73 -8.80 -16.45
N ARG A 9 10.62 -8.15 -16.75
CA ARG A 9 10.58 -6.69 -16.89
C ARG A 9 10.83 -5.98 -15.56
N THR A 10 10.29 -6.52 -14.47
CA THR A 10 10.51 -5.97 -13.12
C THR A 10 11.98 -6.02 -12.74
N LEU A 11 12.67 -7.14 -13.01
CA LEU A 11 14.12 -7.27 -12.77
C LEU A 11 14.94 -6.23 -13.53
N GLY A 12 14.49 -5.82 -14.72
CA GLY A 12 15.18 -4.80 -15.53
C GLY A 12 15.01 -3.35 -15.05
N VAL A 13 14.01 -3.08 -14.18
CA VAL A 13 13.69 -1.71 -13.69
C VAL A 13 13.75 -1.58 -12.16
N THR A 14 14.32 -2.57 -11.49
CA THR A 14 14.51 -2.58 -10.03
C THR A 14 15.92 -3.05 -9.70
N THR A 15 16.36 -2.77 -8.48
CA THR A 15 17.65 -3.26 -7.99
C THR A 15 17.46 -4.44 -7.03
N GLN A 16 18.51 -5.24 -6.88
CA GLN A 16 18.57 -6.38 -5.94
C GLN A 16 19.89 -6.30 -5.15
N SER A 17 20.25 -5.12 -4.72
CA SER A 17 21.56 -4.86 -4.09
C SER A 17 21.58 -5.14 -2.59
N LEU A 18 20.48 -5.62 -1.99
CA LEU A 18 20.33 -5.74 -0.54
C LEU A 18 20.65 -4.43 0.21
N CYS A 19 20.60 -3.31 -0.51
CA CYS A 19 20.75 -2.02 0.12
C CYS A 19 19.61 -1.86 1.12
N HIS A 20 19.93 -1.96 2.40
CA HIS A 20 19.11 -1.31 3.40
C HIS A 20 19.05 0.15 2.95
N ASP A 21 17.84 0.63 2.72
CA ASP A 21 17.61 2.05 2.56
C ASP A 21 18.35 2.72 3.71
N PRO A 22 19.42 3.48 3.48
CA PRO A 22 20.11 4.13 4.58
C PRO A 22 19.01 4.89 5.28
N ASP A 23 18.71 4.52 6.52
CA ASP A 23 17.72 5.18 7.34
C ASP A 23 17.76 6.63 6.95
N SER A 24 16.68 7.14 6.42
CA SER A 24 16.59 8.54 6.00
C SER A 24 16.57 9.42 7.26
N SER A 25 17.57 9.19 8.10
CA SER A 25 17.93 9.97 9.28
C SER A 25 18.09 11.45 8.97
N LEU A 26 18.13 11.76 7.67
CA LEU A 26 18.16 13.10 7.11
C LEU A 26 16.77 13.65 6.74
N SER A 27 15.68 12.97 7.02
CA SER A 27 14.40 13.66 7.05
C SER A 27 14.46 14.65 8.20
N ARG A 28 15.03 15.83 7.92
CA ARG A 28 14.96 16.96 8.84
C ARG A 28 13.49 17.16 9.13
N ASN A 29 13.07 16.78 10.32
CA ASN A 29 11.78 17.21 10.85
C ASN A 29 11.84 18.71 11.02
N VAL A 30 11.61 19.43 9.92
CA VAL A 30 11.39 20.85 9.97
C VAL A 30 10.09 21.00 10.75
N GLY A 31 10.17 21.47 11.97
CA GLY A 31 9.01 21.73 12.82
C GLY A 31 8.21 22.89 12.27
N THR A 32 7.52 22.69 11.15
CA THR A 32 6.60 23.66 10.59
C THR A 32 5.17 23.31 10.98
N HIS A 33 4.37 24.31 11.31
CA HIS A 33 2.93 24.18 11.48
C HIS A 33 2.19 24.08 10.13
N ASP A 34 2.84 24.44 9.04
CA ASP A 34 2.28 24.31 7.68
C ASP A 34 2.33 22.85 7.21
N ARG A 35 1.17 22.20 7.22
CA ARG A 35 1.01 20.82 6.77
C ARG A 35 1.31 20.62 5.29
N ALA A 36 1.10 21.64 4.47
CA ALA A 36 1.37 21.57 3.04
C ALA A 36 2.87 21.45 2.73
N VAL A 37 3.73 22.00 3.60
CA VAL A 37 5.18 21.87 3.51
C VAL A 37 5.69 20.61 4.19
N ARG A 38 4.93 20.07 5.15
CA ARG A 38 5.31 18.91 5.95
C ARG A 38 5.25 17.58 5.18
N TYR A 39 4.37 17.49 4.18
CA TYR A 39 4.16 16.26 3.41
C TYR A 39 4.69 16.41 1.98
N ARG A 40 5.31 15.33 1.47
CA ARG A 40 5.74 15.28 0.07
C ARG A 40 4.55 15.48 -0.86
N LYS A 41 4.67 16.37 -1.83
CA LYS A 41 3.66 16.54 -2.88
C LYS A 41 3.85 15.54 -3.99
N ILE A 42 2.76 14.92 -4.41
CA ILE A 42 2.75 13.94 -5.50
C ILE A 42 1.87 14.49 -6.62
N LYS A 43 2.49 14.70 -7.79
CA LYS A 43 1.78 15.10 -9.01
C LYS A 43 1.09 13.89 -9.63
N SER A 44 0.05 13.38 -8.98
CA SER A 44 -0.69 12.21 -9.42
C SER A 44 -2.11 12.26 -8.90
N PHE A 45 -3.02 11.63 -9.65
CA PHE A 45 -4.39 11.38 -9.21
C PHE A 45 -4.41 10.09 -8.41
N PHE A 46 -5.03 10.12 -7.24
CA PHE A 46 -5.31 8.95 -6.45
C PHE A 46 -6.81 8.73 -6.32
N PHE A 47 -7.20 7.48 -6.36
CA PHE A 47 -8.56 7.00 -6.12
C PHE A 47 -8.57 6.30 -4.77
N MET A 48 -9.58 6.53 -3.97
CA MET A 48 -9.72 5.84 -2.69
C MET A 48 -11.05 5.12 -2.59
N ASP A 49 -11.01 3.93 -1.97
CA ASP A 49 -12.21 3.18 -1.65
C ASP A 49 -11.96 2.22 -0.49
N THR A 50 -13.05 1.78 0.17
CA THR A 50 -12.99 0.89 1.33
C THR A 50 -13.39 -0.53 0.94
N LEU A 51 -12.49 -1.48 1.12
CA LEU A 51 -12.83 -2.90 1.03
C LEU A 51 -13.34 -3.42 2.38
N PHE A 52 -14.28 -4.35 2.32
CA PHE A 52 -14.81 -5.04 3.47
C PHE A 52 -14.53 -6.54 3.38
N VAL A 53 -14.35 -7.16 4.54
CA VAL A 53 -14.36 -8.60 4.70
C VAL A 53 -15.62 -9.04 5.45
N THR A 54 -15.97 -10.32 5.35
CA THR A 54 -17.09 -10.86 6.12
C THR A 54 -16.79 -10.81 7.62
N ALA A 55 -17.81 -10.68 8.44
CA ALA A 55 -17.67 -10.61 9.90
C ALA A 55 -16.90 -11.82 10.50
N ALA A 56 -17.03 -13.00 9.88
CA ALA A 56 -16.31 -14.21 10.26
C ALA A 56 -14.80 -14.16 9.90
N ALA A 57 -14.37 -13.25 9.03
CA ALA A 57 -13.00 -13.13 8.56
C ALA A 57 -12.23 -11.99 9.22
N LYS A 58 -12.56 -11.65 10.46
CA LYS A 58 -11.80 -10.66 11.24
C LYS A 58 -10.33 -11.07 11.33
N SER A 59 -9.41 -10.13 11.08
CA SER A 59 -7.97 -10.43 11.13
C SER A 59 -7.47 -10.68 12.56
N SER A 60 -6.28 -11.25 12.68
CA SER A 60 -5.60 -11.43 13.97
C SER A 60 -5.37 -10.10 14.71
N ARG A 61 -5.26 -8.98 13.97
CA ARG A 61 -5.17 -7.61 14.52
C ARG A 61 -6.54 -6.98 14.83
N GLY A 62 -7.61 -7.68 14.53
CA GLY A 62 -8.98 -7.21 14.73
C GLY A 62 -9.55 -6.36 13.60
N ASN A 63 -8.90 -6.31 12.44
CA ASN A 63 -9.35 -5.54 11.29
C ASN A 63 -10.52 -6.24 10.58
N THR A 64 -11.51 -5.45 10.15
CA THR A 64 -12.71 -5.92 9.43
C THR A 64 -12.84 -5.27 8.04
N CYS A 65 -12.07 -4.25 7.77
CA CYS A 65 -12.04 -3.53 6.51
C CYS A 65 -10.64 -2.94 6.27
N ALA A 66 -10.45 -2.35 5.11
CA ALA A 66 -9.23 -1.60 4.81
C ALA A 66 -9.52 -0.49 3.80
N GLN A 67 -8.75 0.59 3.87
CA GLN A 67 -8.76 1.66 2.89
C GLN A 67 -7.68 1.39 1.85
N LEU A 68 -8.06 1.44 0.57
CA LEU A 68 -7.12 1.46 -0.55
C LEU A 68 -6.98 2.88 -1.09
N PHE A 69 -5.75 3.21 -1.46
CA PHE A 69 -5.43 4.37 -2.29
C PHE A 69 -4.69 3.88 -3.53
N VAL A 70 -5.23 4.19 -4.69
CA VAL A 70 -4.69 3.70 -5.97
C VAL A 70 -4.41 4.88 -6.88
N SER A 71 -3.18 5.00 -7.40
CA SER A 71 -2.86 6.05 -8.36
C SER A 71 -3.35 5.73 -9.76
N ASP A 72 -3.44 6.75 -10.61
CA ASP A 72 -3.67 6.64 -12.04
C ASP A 72 -2.61 5.76 -12.75
N ARG A 73 -1.44 5.61 -12.14
CA ARG A 73 -0.31 4.80 -12.62
C ARG A 73 -0.22 3.41 -11.97
N GLY A 74 -1.24 3.03 -11.16
CA GLY A 74 -1.35 1.70 -10.58
C GLY A 74 -0.50 1.47 -9.31
N PHE A 75 -0.02 2.54 -8.66
CA PHE A 75 0.51 2.45 -7.31
C PHE A 75 -0.63 2.16 -6.34
N VAL A 76 -0.47 1.20 -5.45
CA VAL A 76 -1.49 0.76 -4.49
C VAL A 76 -0.97 0.91 -3.08
N ALA A 77 -1.61 1.71 -2.26
CA ALA A 77 -1.36 1.77 -0.82
C ALA A 77 -2.56 1.16 -0.07
N PHE A 78 -2.27 0.34 0.93
CA PHE A 78 -3.24 -0.44 1.68
C PHE A 78 -3.14 -0.13 3.16
N TYR A 79 -4.28 0.22 3.79
CA TYR A 79 -4.34 0.54 5.21
C TYR A 79 -5.48 -0.23 5.88
N PRO A 80 -5.16 -1.28 6.66
CA PRO A 80 -6.17 -2.07 7.37
C PRO A 80 -6.79 -1.25 8.51
N MET A 81 -8.11 -1.42 8.67
CA MET A 81 -8.91 -0.69 9.64
C MET A 81 -9.82 -1.64 10.43
N LYS A 82 -10.07 -1.31 11.68
CA LYS A 82 -11.06 -2.03 12.51
C LYS A 82 -12.47 -1.65 12.14
N LYS A 83 -12.69 -0.39 11.79
CA LYS A 83 -14.01 0.19 11.45
C LYS A 83 -13.88 1.16 10.29
N GLN A 84 -14.92 1.28 9.50
CA GLN A 84 -14.97 2.19 8.36
C GLN A 84 -14.80 3.68 8.74
N ASN A 85 -15.15 4.08 9.95
CA ASN A 85 -14.99 5.46 10.39
C ASN A 85 -13.49 5.86 10.61
N GLU A 86 -12.56 4.93 10.51
CA GLU A 86 -11.12 5.16 10.61
C GLU A 86 -10.48 5.64 9.29
N VAL A 87 -11.26 5.87 8.23
CA VAL A 87 -10.77 6.38 6.91
C VAL A 87 -9.89 7.62 7.07
N TYR A 88 -10.26 8.53 7.99
CA TYR A 88 -9.43 9.70 8.28
C TYR A 88 -8.03 9.35 8.79
N LEU A 89 -7.91 8.32 9.65
CA LEU A 89 -6.61 7.85 10.17
C LEU A 89 -5.78 7.20 9.06
N ALA A 90 -6.44 6.39 8.20
CA ALA A 90 -5.80 5.80 7.02
C ALA A 90 -5.29 6.88 6.05
N LEU A 91 -6.06 7.93 5.81
CA LEU A 91 -5.63 9.06 4.98
C LEU A 91 -4.45 9.82 5.58
N LYS A 92 -4.42 10.00 6.91
CA LYS A 92 -3.26 10.62 7.59
C LYS A 92 -2.00 9.78 7.45
N GLN A 93 -2.13 8.45 7.58
CA GLN A 93 -1.02 7.53 7.41
C GLN A 93 -0.53 7.54 5.96
N PHE A 94 -1.44 7.48 4.99
CA PHE A 94 -1.13 7.61 3.57
C PHE A 94 -0.35 8.90 3.27
N ALA A 95 -0.83 10.05 3.77
CA ALA A 95 -0.15 11.33 3.56
C ALA A 95 1.26 11.34 4.18
N LYS A 96 1.47 10.66 5.31
CA LYS A 96 2.77 10.55 5.97
C LYS A 96 3.75 9.66 5.21
N GLU A 97 3.31 8.52 4.70
CA GLU A 97 4.16 7.49 4.10
C GLU A 97 4.38 7.74 2.60
N VAL A 98 3.31 8.06 1.90
CA VAL A 98 3.32 8.24 0.44
C VAL A 98 3.43 9.72 0.08
N GLY A 99 2.59 10.54 0.68
CA GLY A 99 2.56 11.98 0.44
C GLY A 99 1.16 12.51 0.14
N ALA A 100 1.09 13.80 -0.20
CA ALA A 100 -0.13 14.51 -0.53
C ALA A 100 -0.35 14.51 -2.05
N PRO A 101 -1.34 13.79 -2.58
CA PRO A 101 -1.66 13.80 -4.01
C PRO A 101 -2.25 15.15 -4.44
N GLU A 102 -2.16 15.45 -5.73
CA GLU A 102 -2.80 16.63 -6.30
C GLU A 102 -4.32 16.52 -6.23
N VAL A 103 -4.85 15.36 -6.61
CA VAL A 103 -6.29 15.08 -6.60
C VAL A 103 -6.53 13.72 -5.91
N LEU A 104 -7.50 13.69 -5.04
CA LEU A 104 -8.00 12.48 -4.41
C LEU A 104 -9.47 12.27 -4.81
N VAL A 105 -9.75 11.18 -5.49
CA VAL A 105 -11.09 10.82 -5.99
C VAL A 105 -11.72 9.79 -5.06
N CYS A 106 -12.97 9.98 -4.68
CA CYS A 106 -13.71 9.05 -3.84
C CYS A 106 -15.17 8.93 -4.24
N ASP A 107 -15.80 7.85 -3.81
CA ASP A 107 -17.24 7.67 -3.92
C ASP A 107 -17.99 8.57 -2.91
N PRO A 108 -19.28 8.88 -3.15
CA PRO A 108 -20.08 9.72 -2.27
C PRO A 108 -20.50 9.01 -0.97
N HIS A 109 -19.59 8.20 -0.40
CA HIS A 109 -19.87 7.49 0.85
C HIS A 109 -19.60 8.38 2.08
N PRO A 110 -20.51 8.44 3.07
CA PRO A 110 -20.38 9.34 4.22
C PRO A 110 -19.04 9.27 4.95
N ALA A 111 -18.42 8.08 5.08
CA ALA A 111 -17.14 7.93 5.75
C ALA A 111 -15.98 8.58 4.99
N GLN A 112 -16.05 8.63 3.64
CA GLN A 112 -15.01 9.18 2.77
C GLN A 112 -15.12 10.69 2.59
N ILE A 113 -16.33 11.26 2.80
CA ILE A 113 -16.61 12.70 2.62
C ILE A 113 -16.83 13.45 3.93
N LYS A 114 -16.54 12.84 5.08
CA LYS A 114 -16.63 13.47 6.40
C LYS A 114 -15.87 14.81 6.43
N ARG A 115 -16.32 15.68 7.31
CA ARG A 115 -15.71 17.00 7.55
C ARG A 115 -14.21 16.88 7.79
N ASP A 116 -13.78 15.96 8.66
CA ASP A 116 -12.37 15.77 9.00
C ASP A 116 -11.51 15.40 7.78
N VAL A 117 -12.05 14.56 6.87
CA VAL A 117 -11.37 14.19 5.62
C VAL A 117 -11.23 15.41 4.69
N ARG A 118 -12.31 16.17 4.51
CA ARG A 118 -12.31 17.40 3.68
C ARG A 118 -11.35 18.46 4.21
N GLU A 119 -11.41 18.75 5.50
CA GLU A 119 -10.52 19.71 6.15
C GLU A 119 -9.06 19.29 6.03
N PHE A 120 -8.77 17.99 6.19
CA PHE A 120 -7.41 17.48 6.03
C PHE A 120 -6.92 17.56 4.59
N CYS A 121 -7.75 17.24 3.59
CA CYS A 121 -7.40 17.42 2.18
C CYS A 121 -7.11 18.90 1.88
N THR A 122 -7.93 19.81 2.38
CA THR A 122 -7.69 21.28 2.23
C THR A 122 -6.36 21.69 2.85
N GLN A 123 -6.05 21.21 4.06
CA GLN A 123 -4.77 21.48 4.74
C GLN A 123 -3.57 20.90 4.00
N LEU A 124 -3.75 19.77 3.29
CA LEU A 124 -2.73 19.20 2.43
C LEU A 124 -2.58 19.92 1.09
N GLY A 125 -3.53 20.79 0.71
CA GLY A 125 -3.64 21.36 -0.63
C GLY A 125 -3.94 20.25 -1.67
N THR A 126 -4.72 19.24 -1.29
CA THR A 126 -5.21 18.15 -2.13
C THR A 126 -6.65 18.45 -2.52
N THR A 127 -6.97 18.39 -3.80
CA THR A 127 -8.36 18.54 -4.28
C THR A 127 -9.11 17.24 -4.07
N LEU A 128 -10.12 17.24 -3.18
CA LEU A 128 -11.01 16.11 -3.01
C LEU A 128 -12.13 16.16 -4.05
N LYS A 129 -12.13 15.17 -4.98
CA LYS A 129 -13.16 15.03 -6.01
C LYS A 129 -14.08 13.86 -5.63
N VAL A 130 -15.35 14.17 -5.39
CA VAL A 130 -16.39 13.15 -5.14
C VAL A 130 -17.03 12.78 -6.47
N LEU A 131 -17.11 11.48 -6.76
CA LEU A 131 -17.78 10.97 -7.95
C LEU A 131 -19.29 11.18 -7.84
N GLU A 132 -19.95 11.31 -8.97
CA GLU A 132 -21.41 11.33 -9.03
C GLU A 132 -21.99 9.94 -8.75
N ALA A 133 -23.21 9.91 -8.24
CA ALA A 133 -23.95 8.66 -8.09
C ALA A 133 -24.03 7.96 -9.46
N GLU A 134 -23.93 6.61 -9.45
CA GLU A 134 -23.96 5.76 -10.65
C GLU A 134 -22.72 5.82 -11.57
N THR A 135 -21.67 6.60 -11.22
CA THR A 135 -20.39 6.61 -11.95
C THR A 135 -19.29 5.79 -11.26
N GLN A 136 -19.65 4.82 -10.46
CA GLN A 136 -18.73 3.98 -9.68
C GLN A 136 -17.66 3.29 -10.55
N TRP A 137 -18.00 2.93 -11.78
CA TRP A 137 -17.06 2.38 -12.77
C TRP A 137 -15.86 3.29 -13.05
N ALA A 138 -15.97 4.59 -12.78
CA ALA A 138 -14.87 5.53 -12.89
C ALA A 138 -13.89 5.46 -11.71
N ASN A 139 -14.26 4.78 -10.61
CA ASN A 139 -13.39 4.59 -9.46
C ASN A 139 -12.41 3.43 -9.69
N ARG A 140 -11.18 3.76 -10.04
CA ARG A 140 -10.12 2.76 -10.22
C ARG A 140 -9.85 1.93 -8.96
N ALA A 141 -10.11 2.45 -7.79
CA ALA A 141 -9.90 1.72 -6.55
C ALA A 141 -10.76 0.46 -6.47
N GLU A 142 -12.00 0.47 -6.99
CA GLU A 142 -12.88 -0.70 -7.04
C GLU A 142 -12.26 -1.85 -7.86
N LEU A 143 -11.73 -1.55 -9.06
CA LEU A 143 -11.03 -2.54 -9.87
C LEU A 143 -9.85 -3.17 -9.10
N TYR A 144 -9.04 -2.35 -8.46
CA TYR A 144 -7.87 -2.83 -7.71
C TYR A 144 -8.26 -3.59 -6.44
N ILE A 145 -9.38 -3.27 -5.80
CA ILE A 145 -9.96 -4.06 -4.71
C ILE A 145 -10.26 -5.48 -5.20
N GLY A 146 -10.87 -5.64 -6.37
CA GLY A 146 -11.12 -6.94 -6.99
C GLY A 146 -9.83 -7.72 -7.23
N LEU A 147 -8.85 -7.11 -7.90
CA LEU A 147 -7.54 -7.72 -8.20
C LEU A 147 -6.77 -8.11 -6.92
N MET A 148 -6.77 -7.23 -5.91
CA MET A 148 -6.12 -7.48 -4.63
C MET A 148 -6.75 -8.64 -3.88
N LYS A 149 -8.08 -8.71 -3.82
CA LYS A 149 -8.82 -9.81 -3.21
C LYS A 149 -8.51 -11.15 -3.88
N GLU A 150 -8.48 -11.18 -5.22
CA GLU A 150 -8.17 -12.38 -5.98
C GLU A 150 -6.73 -12.84 -5.74
N ALA A 151 -5.75 -11.94 -5.86
CA ALA A 151 -4.35 -12.24 -5.64
C ALA A 151 -4.09 -12.74 -4.21
N THR A 152 -4.70 -12.09 -3.20
CA THR A 152 -4.59 -12.49 -1.80
C THR A 152 -5.17 -13.88 -1.56
N ARG A 153 -6.38 -14.19 -2.09
CA ARG A 153 -6.97 -15.53 -2.00
C ARG A 153 -6.06 -16.60 -2.61
N LYS A 154 -5.45 -16.29 -3.75
CA LYS A 154 -4.50 -17.20 -4.42
C LYS A 154 -3.28 -17.48 -3.56
N ASP A 155 -2.66 -16.43 -2.99
CA ASP A 155 -1.49 -16.60 -2.14
C ASP A 155 -1.81 -17.37 -0.87
N MET A 156 -2.90 -17.03 -0.19
CA MET A 156 -3.30 -17.70 1.04
C MET A 156 -3.64 -19.19 0.79
N ARG A 157 -4.29 -19.47 -0.33
CA ARG A 157 -4.59 -20.86 -0.71
C ARG A 157 -3.33 -21.66 -1.02
N LEU A 158 -2.37 -21.07 -1.75
CA LEU A 158 -1.13 -21.76 -2.14
C LEU A 158 -0.21 -21.98 -0.94
N SER A 159 -0.18 -21.07 0.01
CA SER A 159 0.67 -21.17 1.21
C SER A 159 0.03 -21.93 2.36
N GLY A 160 -1.28 -22.21 2.32
CA GLY A 160 -2.02 -22.77 3.44
C GLY A 160 -2.13 -21.82 4.65
N SER A 161 -1.89 -20.52 4.47
CA SER A 161 -1.90 -19.55 5.57
C SER A 161 -3.31 -19.36 6.16
N PRO A 162 -3.44 -19.18 7.50
CA PRO A 162 -4.71 -18.96 8.14
C PRO A 162 -5.44 -17.70 7.63
N LEU A 163 -6.76 -17.78 7.48
CA LEU A 163 -7.58 -16.64 6.98
C LEU A 163 -7.44 -15.38 7.83
N VAL A 164 -7.17 -15.51 9.12
CA VAL A 164 -6.98 -14.36 10.03
C VAL A 164 -5.74 -13.51 9.70
N LEU A 165 -4.87 -13.96 8.79
CA LEU A 165 -3.69 -13.23 8.31
C LEU A 165 -3.93 -12.50 6.99
N TRP A 166 -5.18 -12.37 6.55
CA TRP A 166 -5.53 -11.75 5.26
C TRP A 166 -4.98 -10.33 5.10
N ASP A 167 -4.98 -9.55 6.17
CA ASP A 167 -4.54 -8.15 6.14
C ASP A 167 -3.01 -8.03 5.96
N TYR A 168 -2.21 -8.93 6.51
CA TYR A 168 -0.77 -9.01 6.25
C TYR A 168 -0.48 -9.49 4.82
N CYS A 169 -1.23 -10.50 4.35
CA CYS A 169 -1.08 -10.98 2.98
C CYS A 169 -1.43 -9.91 1.95
N MET A 170 -2.50 -9.15 2.21
CA MET A 170 -2.94 -8.08 1.33
C MET A 170 -1.97 -6.89 1.33
N ASP A 171 -1.39 -6.56 2.49
CA ASP A 171 -0.34 -5.54 2.60
C ASP A 171 0.89 -5.90 1.76
N ARG A 172 1.38 -7.13 1.90
CA ARG A 172 2.45 -7.66 1.03
C ARG A 172 2.06 -7.61 -0.45
N ARG A 173 0.81 -7.92 -0.79
CA ARG A 173 0.33 -7.81 -2.17
C ARG A 173 0.31 -6.39 -2.68
N ALA A 174 -0.08 -5.41 -1.86
CA ALA A 174 -0.01 -4.00 -2.24
C ALA A 174 1.43 -3.62 -2.62
N LEU A 175 2.41 -4.02 -1.82
CA LEU A 175 3.82 -3.80 -2.10
C LEU A 175 4.27 -4.48 -3.41
N ILE A 176 3.87 -5.73 -3.65
CA ILE A 176 4.16 -6.41 -4.93
C ILE A 176 3.54 -5.64 -6.12
N PHE A 177 2.30 -5.12 -5.97
CA PHE A 177 1.67 -4.32 -7.01
C PHE A 177 2.42 -3.02 -7.31
N GLN A 178 3.02 -2.39 -6.30
CA GLN A 178 3.83 -1.18 -6.45
C GLN A 178 5.13 -1.45 -7.21
N LEU A 179 5.75 -2.59 -6.95
CA LEU A 179 7.10 -2.92 -7.44
C LEU A 179 7.10 -3.66 -8.77
N THR A 180 5.97 -4.27 -9.17
CA THR A 180 5.87 -5.02 -10.42
C THR A 180 5.73 -4.07 -11.60
N ALA A 181 6.64 -4.18 -12.58
CA ALA A 181 6.54 -3.46 -13.85
C ALA A 181 5.35 -3.94 -14.67
N LYS A 182 4.54 -3.01 -15.15
CA LYS A 182 3.30 -3.30 -15.87
C LYS A 182 3.31 -2.72 -17.27
N LYS A 183 2.63 -3.37 -18.21
CA LYS A 183 2.40 -2.87 -19.58
C LYS A 183 1.33 -1.75 -19.59
N LEU A 184 1.51 -0.73 -18.77
CA LEU A 184 0.67 0.47 -18.79
C LEU A 184 1.41 1.56 -19.56
N PHE A 185 0.72 2.20 -20.48
CA PHE A 185 1.28 3.29 -21.29
C PHE A 185 1.90 4.40 -20.41
N GLN A 186 1.24 4.75 -19.31
CA GLN A 186 1.69 5.79 -18.39
C GLN A 186 2.97 5.43 -17.61
N LEU A 187 3.36 4.17 -17.59
CA LEU A 187 4.57 3.70 -16.88
C LEU A 187 5.81 3.62 -17.77
N ASN A 188 5.66 3.68 -19.11
CA ASN A 188 6.78 3.54 -20.05
C ASN A 188 7.68 2.32 -19.75
N GLY A 189 7.09 1.19 -19.35
CA GLY A 189 7.82 -0.02 -18.96
C GLY A 189 8.39 -0.04 -17.55
N SER A 190 8.25 1.03 -16.78
CA SER A 190 8.68 1.11 -15.40
C SER A 190 7.64 0.51 -14.42
N ASN A 191 7.92 0.55 -13.14
CA ASN A 191 6.99 0.14 -12.08
C ASN A 191 6.27 1.35 -11.45
N PRO A 192 5.12 1.13 -10.79
CA PRO A 192 4.37 2.20 -10.14
C PRO A 192 5.12 2.94 -9.05
N HIS A 193 6.02 2.26 -8.32
CA HIS A 193 6.84 2.86 -7.27
C HIS A 193 7.78 3.94 -7.86
N THR A 194 8.59 3.57 -8.85
CA THR A 194 9.52 4.49 -9.51
C THR A 194 8.76 5.67 -10.14
N SER A 195 7.59 5.39 -10.74
CA SER A 195 6.75 6.45 -11.30
C SER A 195 6.19 7.42 -10.25
N THR A 196 5.98 6.97 -9.02
CA THR A 196 5.43 7.79 -7.92
C THR A 196 6.53 8.54 -7.17
N PHE A 197 7.65 7.89 -6.90
CA PHE A 197 8.71 8.44 -6.05
C PHE A 197 9.92 8.97 -6.82
N GLY A 198 10.09 8.58 -8.09
CA GLY A 198 11.24 8.97 -8.91
C GLY A 198 12.54 8.25 -8.53
N THR A 199 12.48 7.25 -7.67
CA THR A 199 13.62 6.44 -7.21
C THR A 199 13.42 5.00 -7.61
N GLU A 200 14.50 4.31 -7.99
CA GLU A 200 14.46 2.87 -8.24
C GLU A 200 14.21 2.11 -6.94
N ALA A 201 13.39 1.08 -7.03
CA ALA A 201 13.04 0.26 -5.88
C ALA A 201 14.00 -0.93 -5.75
N ASP A 202 14.45 -1.23 -4.53
CA ASP A 202 15.13 -2.47 -4.19
C ASP A 202 14.11 -3.54 -3.82
N ILE A 203 14.07 -4.64 -4.57
CA ILE A 203 13.14 -5.74 -4.38
C ILE A 203 13.74 -6.93 -3.62
N SER A 204 14.98 -6.83 -3.16
CA SER A 204 15.72 -7.91 -2.52
C SER A 204 14.93 -8.58 -1.39
N HIS A 205 14.32 -7.79 -0.53
CA HIS A 205 13.55 -8.27 0.62
C HIS A 205 12.26 -9.03 0.25
N ILE A 206 11.70 -8.80 -0.95
CA ILE A 206 10.50 -9.50 -1.43
C ILE A 206 10.89 -10.80 -2.16
N CYS A 207 12.03 -10.78 -2.85
CA CYS A 207 12.51 -11.93 -3.61
C CYS A 207 13.07 -13.04 -2.73
N GLN A 208 13.50 -12.72 -1.50
CA GLN A 208 14.11 -13.69 -0.59
C GLN A 208 13.11 -14.71 -0.05
N TYR A 209 11.88 -14.27 0.25
CA TYR A 209 10.91 -15.12 0.96
C TYR A 209 9.53 -15.08 0.31
N GLY A 210 8.88 -16.22 0.23
CA GLY A 210 7.48 -16.35 -0.14
C GLY A 210 6.53 -15.86 0.94
N TRP A 211 5.23 -15.79 0.60
CA TRP A 211 4.22 -15.54 1.62
C TRP A 211 4.04 -16.76 2.53
N TYR A 212 4.10 -16.54 3.84
CA TYR A 212 3.93 -17.59 4.85
C TYR A 212 4.94 -18.75 4.74
N GLU A 213 6.15 -18.43 4.30
CA GLU A 213 7.27 -19.37 4.19
C GLU A 213 7.97 -19.51 5.54
N TRP A 214 8.38 -20.72 5.88
CA TRP A 214 9.15 -21.01 7.08
C TRP A 214 10.58 -20.55 6.90
N ILE A 215 11.08 -19.79 7.88
CA ILE A 215 12.47 -19.28 7.89
C ILE A 215 13.14 -19.51 9.23
N TYR A 216 14.43 -19.74 9.20
CA TYR A 216 15.28 -19.68 10.37
C TYR A 216 15.83 -18.27 10.51
N TYR A 217 15.74 -17.68 11.69
CA TYR A 217 16.36 -16.40 11.94
C TYR A 217 17.27 -16.43 13.18
N ARG A 218 18.33 -15.65 13.16
CA ARG A 218 19.25 -15.50 14.28
C ARG A 218 18.80 -14.37 15.19
N ASP A 219 18.40 -14.73 16.41
CA ASP A 219 18.08 -13.74 17.42
C ASP A 219 19.35 -13.29 18.14
N VAL A 220 19.88 -12.14 17.74
CA VAL A 220 21.12 -11.57 18.31
C VAL A 220 20.94 -11.06 19.75
N LYS A 221 19.71 -10.87 20.20
CA LYS A 221 19.40 -10.39 21.56
C LYS A 221 19.28 -11.52 22.58
N THR A 222 19.27 -12.76 22.14
CA THR A 222 19.13 -13.91 23.04
C THR A 222 20.43 -14.17 23.77
N SER A 223 20.38 -14.23 25.10
CA SER A 223 21.51 -14.57 25.98
C SER A 223 21.58 -16.06 26.24
N PHE A 224 22.80 -16.57 26.50
CA PHE A 224 22.99 -17.94 26.98
C PHE A 224 22.09 -18.24 28.20
N PRO A 225 21.47 -19.46 28.31
CA PRO A 225 21.70 -20.67 27.50
C PRO A 225 20.79 -20.83 26.28
N TYR A 226 19.99 -19.85 25.93
CA TYR A 226 19.06 -19.96 24.80
C TYR A 226 19.78 -19.96 23.46
N GLN A 227 19.27 -20.76 22.53
CA GLN A 227 19.77 -20.77 21.17
C GLN A 227 19.45 -19.46 20.46
N LYS A 228 20.43 -18.95 19.69
CA LYS A 228 20.26 -17.71 18.89
C LYS A 228 19.48 -17.97 17.60
N GLU A 229 19.34 -19.23 17.18
CA GLU A 229 18.62 -19.62 15.98
C GLU A 229 17.22 -20.11 16.34
N ARG A 230 16.23 -19.54 15.69
CA ARG A 230 14.81 -19.88 15.89
C ARG A 230 14.15 -20.13 14.56
N LEU A 231 13.19 -21.05 14.56
CA LEU A 231 12.28 -21.32 13.42
C LEU A 231 11.23 -20.24 13.31
#